data_8de17b3ef86e8aef87a7f94a399fb0aa
#
_entry.id   8de17b3ef86e8aef87a7f94a399fb0aa
#
_cell.length_a   1.000
_cell.length_b   1.000
_cell.length_c   1.000
_cell.angle_alpha   90.00
_cell.angle_beta   90.00
_cell.angle_gamma   90.00
#
_symmetry.space_group_name_H-M   'P 1'
#
loop_
_entity.id
_entity.type
_entity.pdbx_description
1 polymer ?
#
loop_
_entity_poly.entity_id
_entity_poly.type
_entity_poly.pdbx_seq_one_letter_code
_entity_poly.pdbx_strand_id
1 'polypeptide(L)'
;MLPLKAIVKASSTQKHMPHRATWVEINLESFKHNLQTLKNILGPGIKILAVVKADAYGHGAVPCAKAALEAGADYLGIGIIQEGIELRQSGITTPIIVLGSIFSHEVEE
;
A
#
# COMPACT_ATOMS: atom_id res chain seq x y z
N MET A 1 -11.52 13.80 -16.42
CA MET A 1 -10.44 12.80 -16.47
C MET A 1 -10.79 11.69 -15.48
N LEU A 2 -11.15 10.51 -15.96
CA LEU A 2 -11.49 9.39 -15.09
C LEU A 2 -10.20 8.80 -14.50
N PRO A 3 -10.15 8.46 -13.20
CA PRO A 3 -8.95 7.88 -12.60
C PRO A 3 -8.60 6.54 -13.24
N LEU A 4 -7.31 6.30 -13.48
CA LEU A 4 -6.79 4.98 -13.83
C LEU A 4 -7.15 4.02 -12.69
N LYS A 5 -8.05 3.08 -12.94
CA LYS A 5 -8.29 1.98 -12.00
C LYS A 5 -7.15 0.98 -12.15
N ALA A 6 -6.29 0.92 -11.16
CA ALA A 6 -5.41 -0.22 -10.98
C ALA A 6 -6.28 -1.46 -10.74
N ILE A 7 -6.19 -2.46 -11.61
CA ILE A 7 -6.84 -3.75 -11.39
C ILE A 7 -5.87 -4.61 -10.61
N VAL A 8 -6.13 -4.73 -9.30
CA VAL A 8 -5.38 -5.65 -8.44
C VAL A 8 -5.91 -7.05 -8.73
N LYS A 9 -5.11 -7.89 -9.36
CA LYS A 9 -5.42 -9.32 -9.43
C LYS A 9 -5.17 -9.96 -8.07
N ALA A 10 -6.23 -10.09 -7.26
CA ALA A 10 -6.26 -11.17 -6.30
C ALA A 10 -6.33 -12.49 -7.09
N SER A 11 -5.55 -13.47 -6.71
CA SER A 11 -5.50 -14.82 -7.30
C SER A 11 -6.85 -15.54 -7.11
N SER A 12 -7.84 -15.20 -7.91
CA SER A 12 -9.06 -15.97 -8.07
C SER A 12 -9.47 -15.95 -9.52
N THR A 13 -9.78 -17.10 -10.05
CA THR A 13 -10.00 -17.58 -11.42
C THR A 13 -11.07 -16.87 -12.26
N GLN A 14 -11.40 -15.62 -12.03
CA GLN A 14 -12.24 -14.83 -12.94
C GLN A 14 -11.38 -13.88 -13.77
N LYS A 15 -11.16 -14.24 -15.04
CA LYS A 15 -10.65 -13.33 -16.07
C LYS A 15 -11.65 -12.17 -16.24
N HIS A 16 -11.47 -11.11 -15.48
CA HIS A 16 -12.14 -9.86 -15.74
C HIS A 16 -11.49 -9.26 -17.00
N MET A 17 -12.20 -9.33 -18.12
CA MET A 17 -11.77 -8.63 -19.35
C MET A 17 -11.86 -7.12 -19.08
N PRO A 18 -10.75 -6.37 -19.21
CA PRO A 18 -10.79 -4.94 -19.01
C PRO A 18 -11.67 -4.28 -20.08
N HIS A 19 -12.52 -3.35 -19.67
CA HIS A 19 -13.40 -2.59 -20.59
C HIS A 19 -12.64 -1.54 -21.43
N ARG A 20 -11.32 -1.40 -21.22
CA ARG A 20 -10.45 -0.46 -21.94
C ARG A 20 -9.23 -1.19 -22.51
N ALA A 21 -8.72 -0.67 -23.62
CA ALA A 21 -7.54 -1.22 -24.30
C ALA A 21 -6.23 -1.06 -23.49
N THR A 22 -6.23 -0.15 -22.50
CA THR A 22 -5.07 0.13 -21.64
C THR A 22 -5.44 -0.09 -20.18
N TRP A 23 -4.63 -0.87 -19.47
CA TRP A 23 -4.77 -1.12 -18.02
C TRP A 23 -3.41 -1.29 -17.37
N VAL A 24 -3.38 -1.24 -16.05
CA VAL A 24 -2.20 -1.52 -15.22
C VAL A 24 -2.45 -2.83 -14.48
N GLU A 25 -1.49 -3.75 -14.54
CA GLU A 25 -1.48 -4.98 -13.74
C GLU A 25 -0.47 -4.84 -12.61
N ILE A 26 -0.92 -5.05 -11.37
CA ILE A 26 -0.07 -5.06 -10.18
C ILE A 26 0.01 -6.49 -9.65
N ASN A 27 1.21 -7.04 -9.61
CA ASN A 27 1.45 -8.37 -9.06
C ASN A 27 1.86 -8.27 -7.59
N LEU A 28 0.90 -8.47 -6.69
CA LEU A 28 1.14 -8.38 -5.25
C LEU A 28 2.03 -9.51 -4.72
N GLU A 29 2.05 -10.67 -5.35
CA GLU A 29 2.96 -11.76 -4.94
C GLU A 29 4.41 -11.40 -5.22
N SER A 30 4.70 -10.81 -6.39
CA SER A 30 6.03 -10.29 -6.70
C SER A 30 6.43 -9.16 -5.74
N PHE A 31 5.49 -8.28 -5.40
CA PHE A 31 5.70 -7.23 -4.41
C PHE A 31 6.07 -7.80 -3.04
N LYS A 32 5.31 -8.78 -2.53
CA LYS A 32 5.61 -9.47 -1.26
C LYS A 32 6.97 -10.17 -1.29
N HIS A 33 7.27 -10.86 -2.39
CA HIS A 33 8.56 -11.53 -2.58
C HIS A 33 9.73 -10.54 -2.49
N ASN A 34 9.62 -9.40 -3.13
CA ASN A 34 10.66 -8.37 -3.11
C ASN A 34 10.88 -7.82 -1.69
N LEU A 35 9.79 -7.56 -0.95
CA LEU A 35 9.87 -7.06 0.41
C LEU A 35 10.48 -8.11 1.35
N GLN A 36 10.10 -9.38 1.22
CA GLN A 36 10.70 -10.49 1.99
C GLN A 36 12.19 -10.66 1.69
N THR A 37 12.60 -10.50 0.44
CA THR A 37 14.01 -10.52 0.03
C THR A 37 14.78 -9.40 0.71
N LEU A 38 14.26 -8.17 0.71
CA LEU A 38 14.86 -7.05 1.43
C LEU A 38 14.97 -7.32 2.92
N LYS A 39 13.92 -7.87 3.53
CA LYS A 39 13.91 -8.21 4.96
C LYS A 39 14.99 -9.24 5.30
N ASN A 40 15.18 -10.23 4.46
CA ASN A 40 16.22 -11.25 4.63
C ASN A 40 17.64 -10.64 4.51
N ILE A 41 17.85 -9.72 3.58
CA ILE A 41 19.14 -9.02 3.41
C ILE A 41 19.45 -8.14 4.63
N LEU A 42 18.44 -7.42 5.15
CA LEU A 42 18.61 -6.53 6.31
C LEU A 42 18.83 -7.29 7.61
N GLY A 43 18.30 -8.50 7.71
CA GLY A 43 18.40 -9.33 8.91
C GLY A 43 17.44 -8.93 10.04
N PRO A 44 17.49 -9.67 11.17
CA PRO A 44 16.63 -9.41 12.31
C PRO A 44 17.01 -8.09 13.01
N GLY A 45 16.01 -7.41 13.55
CA GLY A 45 16.20 -6.17 14.32
C GLY A 45 16.09 -4.88 13.49
N ILE A 46 16.07 -4.96 12.16
CA ILE A 46 15.80 -3.80 11.30
C ILE A 46 14.31 -3.73 11.01
N LYS A 47 13.72 -2.58 11.29
CA LYS A 47 12.31 -2.29 11.00
C LYS A 47 12.14 -1.79 9.59
N ILE A 48 11.05 -2.22 8.93
CA ILE A 48 10.71 -1.80 7.58
C ILE A 48 9.48 -0.91 7.61
N LEU A 49 9.63 0.29 7.07
CA LEU A 49 8.53 1.21 6.79
C LEU A 49 8.20 1.13 5.29
N ALA A 50 7.02 0.60 4.98
CA ALA A 50 6.53 0.56 3.60
C ALA A 50 5.81 1.87 3.27
N VAL A 51 6.34 2.62 2.31
CA VAL A 51 5.76 3.91 1.89
C VAL A 51 4.66 3.67 0.86
N VAL A 52 3.43 4.01 1.21
CA VAL A 52 2.23 3.81 0.39
C VAL A 52 1.48 5.11 0.08
N LYS A 53 2.15 6.25 0.23
CA LYS A 53 1.61 7.57 -0.13
C LYS A 53 1.25 7.65 -1.61
N ALA A 54 0.41 8.63 -1.98
CA ALA A 54 -0.03 8.85 -3.37
C ALA A 54 -0.57 7.57 -4.02
N ASP A 55 -1.50 6.89 -3.33
CA ASP A 55 -2.10 5.62 -3.74
C ASP A 55 -1.04 4.53 -4.02
N ALA A 56 -0.03 4.42 -3.14
CA ALA A 56 1.16 3.59 -3.35
C ALA A 56 1.83 3.87 -4.71
N TYR A 57 2.00 5.15 -5.02
CA TYR A 57 2.53 5.62 -6.32
C TYR A 57 1.71 5.11 -7.51
N GLY A 58 0.39 5.03 -7.37
CA GLY A 58 -0.54 4.55 -8.39
C GLY A 58 -0.73 3.03 -8.44
N HIS A 59 -0.13 2.28 -7.51
CA HIS A 59 -0.27 0.82 -7.44
C HIS A 59 -1.48 0.35 -6.62
N GLY A 60 -2.16 1.26 -5.91
CA GLY A 60 -3.27 0.97 -5.01
C GLY A 60 -2.82 0.87 -3.55
N ALA A 61 -3.11 1.91 -2.74
CA ALA A 61 -2.59 2.02 -1.37
C ALA A 61 -3.04 0.87 -0.48
N VAL A 62 -4.34 0.58 -0.43
CA VAL A 62 -4.89 -0.45 0.46
C VAL A 62 -4.37 -1.85 0.12
N PRO A 63 -4.41 -2.33 -1.14
CA PRO A 63 -3.88 -3.65 -1.48
C PRO A 63 -2.37 -3.76 -1.24
N CYS A 64 -1.59 -2.72 -1.60
CA CYS A 64 -0.16 -2.71 -1.37
C CYS A 64 0.20 -2.67 0.12
N ALA A 65 -0.53 -1.89 0.92
CA ALA A 65 -0.34 -1.84 2.37
C ALA A 65 -0.60 -3.21 3.01
N LYS A 66 -1.71 -3.88 2.68
CA LYS A 66 -2.01 -5.23 3.18
C LYS A 66 -0.92 -6.22 2.78
N ALA A 67 -0.51 -6.22 1.52
CA ALA A 67 0.55 -7.09 1.03
C ALA A 67 1.91 -6.81 1.71
N ALA A 68 2.23 -5.54 1.98
CA ALA A 68 3.44 -5.16 2.70
C ALA A 68 3.44 -5.70 4.13
N LEU A 69 2.31 -5.58 4.84
CA LEU A 69 2.16 -6.09 6.20
C LEU A 69 2.24 -7.62 6.25
N GLU A 70 1.60 -8.32 5.32
CA GLU A 70 1.72 -9.77 5.17
C GLU A 70 3.16 -10.21 4.92
N ALA A 71 3.93 -9.43 4.17
CA ALA A 71 5.34 -9.69 3.89
C ALA A 71 6.28 -9.24 5.02
N GLY A 72 5.75 -8.66 6.09
CA GLY A 72 6.47 -8.35 7.31
C GLY A 72 6.97 -6.92 7.42
N ALA A 73 6.35 -5.95 6.76
CA ALA A 73 6.55 -4.53 7.07
C ALA A 73 6.07 -4.21 8.49
N ASP A 74 6.80 -3.36 9.19
CA ASP A 74 6.51 -3.00 10.58
C ASP A 74 5.67 -1.71 10.68
N TYR A 75 5.82 -0.82 9.69
CA TYR A 75 5.18 0.48 9.62
C TYR A 75 4.70 0.78 8.19
N LEU A 76 3.73 1.68 8.10
CA LEU A 76 3.33 2.27 6.82
C LEU A 76 3.68 3.76 6.81
N GLY A 77 4.12 4.27 5.67
CA GLY A 77 4.42 5.69 5.46
C GLY A 77 3.43 6.31 4.48
N ILE A 78 2.86 7.44 4.86
CA ILE A 78 1.89 8.21 4.07
C ILE A 78 2.35 9.66 3.93
N GLY A 79 1.74 10.39 3.00
CA GLY A 79 2.03 11.82 2.79
C GLY A 79 1.11 12.74 3.58
N ILE A 80 -0.18 12.43 3.62
CA ILE A 80 -1.23 13.27 4.22
C ILE A 80 -2.18 12.42 5.07
N ILE A 81 -2.88 13.05 6.01
CA ILE A 81 -3.80 12.38 6.96
C ILE A 81 -4.90 11.60 6.25
N GLN A 82 -5.47 12.11 5.18
CA GLN A 82 -6.56 11.45 4.45
C GLN A 82 -6.17 10.05 3.96
N GLU A 83 -4.92 9.86 3.55
CA GLU A 83 -4.40 8.54 3.16
C GLU A 83 -4.40 7.56 4.35
N GLY A 84 -4.05 8.07 5.54
CA GLY A 84 -4.10 7.30 6.78
C GLY A 84 -5.52 6.90 7.18
N ILE A 85 -6.47 7.80 7.06
CA ILE A 85 -7.89 7.55 7.32
C ILE A 85 -8.40 6.43 6.40
N GLU A 86 -8.08 6.48 5.10
CA GLU A 86 -8.45 5.42 4.14
C GLU A 86 -7.89 4.05 4.56
N LEU A 87 -6.62 4.01 4.96
CA LEU A 87 -6.00 2.77 5.44
C LEU A 87 -6.68 2.25 6.71
N ARG A 88 -7.02 3.12 7.66
CA ARG A 88 -7.76 2.76 8.87
C ARG A 88 -9.16 2.23 8.56
N GLN A 89 -9.89 2.88 7.66
CA GLN A 89 -11.21 2.43 7.21
C GLN A 89 -11.16 1.06 6.51
N SER A 90 -10.04 0.70 5.92
CA SER A 90 -9.81 -0.62 5.33
C SER A 90 -9.45 -1.73 6.33
N GLY A 91 -9.42 -1.40 7.64
CA GLY A 91 -9.14 -2.32 8.74
C GLY A 91 -7.65 -2.47 9.10
N ILE A 92 -6.78 -1.62 8.58
CA ILE A 92 -5.36 -1.64 8.93
C ILE A 92 -5.17 -0.96 10.29
N THR A 93 -4.53 -1.67 11.24
CA THR A 93 -4.26 -1.19 12.61
C THR A 93 -2.78 -0.92 12.89
N THR A 94 -1.89 -1.34 11.99
CA THR A 94 -0.44 -1.13 12.08
C THR A 94 -0.11 0.35 12.23
N PRO A 95 0.97 0.73 12.97
CA PRO A 95 1.39 2.12 13.05
C PRO A 95 1.65 2.74 11.68
N ILE A 96 1.15 3.96 11.51
CA ILE A 96 1.29 4.75 10.29
C ILE A 96 2.07 6.02 10.63
N ILE A 97 3.06 6.33 9.80
CA ILE A 97 3.87 7.54 9.93
C ILE A 97 3.49 8.51 8.81
N VAL A 98 3.09 9.71 9.18
CA VAL A 98 2.87 10.80 8.24
C VAL A 98 4.23 11.42 7.91
N LEU A 99 4.65 11.34 6.65
CA LEU A 99 5.94 11.86 6.19
C LEU A 99 5.89 13.34 5.80
N GLY A 100 4.70 13.89 5.67
CA GLY A 100 4.44 15.30 5.39
C GLY A 100 4.13 16.10 6.65
N SER A 101 3.79 17.38 6.45
CA SER A 101 3.27 18.23 7.51
C SER A 101 1.80 17.96 7.75
N ILE A 102 1.36 18.07 9.00
CA ILE A 102 -0.04 18.02 9.41
C ILE A 102 -0.46 19.38 9.95
N PHE A 103 -1.74 19.72 9.79
CA PHE A 103 -2.31 20.89 10.42
C PHE A 103 -2.77 20.58 11.85
N SER A 104 -2.81 21.60 12.71
CA SER A 104 -3.19 21.42 14.13
C SER A 104 -4.59 20.80 14.31
N HIS A 105 -5.51 21.04 13.39
CA HIS A 105 -6.86 20.49 13.44
C HIS A 105 -6.93 19.01 13.00
N GLU A 106 -5.88 18.47 12.38
CA GLU A 106 -5.80 17.07 11.95
C GLU A 106 -5.20 16.16 13.03
N VAL A 107 -4.74 16.73 14.16
CA VAL A 107 -4.05 15.95 15.21
C VAL A 107 -4.97 14.96 15.92
N GLU A 108 -6.27 15.22 15.93
CA GLU A 108 -7.27 14.38 16.60
C GLU A 108 -7.90 13.31 15.67
N GLU A 109 -7.59 13.33 14.37
CA GLU A 109 -8.12 12.38 13.40
C GLU A 109 -7.26 11.10 13.32
#